data_b17c7b2badd0a150a84c6073de501883
#
_entry.id   b17c7b2badd0a150a84c6073de501883
#
_cell.length_a   1.000
_cell.length_b   1.000
_cell.length_c   1.000
_cell.angle_alpha   90.00
_cell.angle_beta   90.00
_cell.angle_gamma   90.00
#
_symmetry.space_group_name_H-M   'P 1'
#
loop_
_entity.id
_entity.type
_entity.pdbx_description
1 polymer ?
#
loop_
_entity_poly.entity_id
_entity_poly.type
_entity_poly.pdbx_seq_one_letter_code
_entity_poly.pdbx_strand_id
1 'polypeptide(L)'
;MMWRIGVDIGGTFTDVALVDEATGRIGVAKVPTNPRALAQGVLSALAVAMGRYGIAAADVGLLSHATTVVTNTILEEKGARAALVTTRGFRDVLELRRSARGNLYNLFQDAPATLIPRRLRFEITER
;
A
#
# COMPACT_ATOMS: atom_id res chain seq x y z
N MET A 1 9.32 -30.03 -7.39
CA MET A 1 8.04 -29.47 -6.85
C MET A 1 8.03 -28.00 -7.17
N MET A 2 6.89 -27.44 -7.54
CA MET A 2 6.81 -26.02 -7.90
C MET A 2 5.79 -25.35 -6.96
N TRP A 3 6.29 -24.44 -6.13
CA TRP A 3 5.48 -23.71 -5.18
C TRP A 3 5.10 -22.34 -5.71
N ARG A 4 3.86 -21.93 -5.48
CA ARG A 4 3.43 -20.51 -5.59
C ARG A 4 3.33 -19.91 -4.21
N ILE A 5 3.89 -18.73 -4.07
CA ILE A 5 3.90 -17.99 -2.80
C ILE A 5 3.23 -16.65 -3.01
N GLY A 6 2.25 -16.35 -2.18
CA GLY A 6 1.65 -15.02 -2.06
C GLY A 6 2.07 -14.38 -0.74
N VAL A 7 2.47 -13.12 -0.78
CA VAL A 7 2.79 -12.32 0.42
C VAL A 7 1.91 -11.08 0.44
N ASP A 8 1.21 -10.86 1.53
CA ASP A 8 0.44 -9.63 1.77
C ASP A 8 0.97 -8.89 3.00
N ILE A 9 1.37 -7.63 2.79
CA ILE A 9 1.85 -6.76 3.86
C ILE A 9 0.71 -5.88 4.33
N GLY A 10 0.14 -6.24 5.48
CA GLY A 10 -0.77 -5.39 6.23
C GLY A 10 -0.07 -4.45 7.20
N GLY A 11 -0.82 -3.54 7.82
CA GLY A 11 -0.28 -2.61 8.82
C GLY A 11 0.23 -3.28 10.09
N THR A 12 -0.34 -4.42 10.48
CA THR A 12 -0.03 -5.13 11.73
C THR A 12 0.68 -6.47 11.49
N PHE A 13 0.27 -7.21 10.47
CA PHE A 13 0.84 -8.51 10.14
C PHE A 13 1.16 -8.58 8.65
N THR A 14 2.18 -9.38 8.36
CA THR A 14 2.51 -9.84 7.01
C THR A 14 2.07 -11.29 6.91
N ASP A 15 1.17 -11.57 5.99
CA ASP A 15 0.61 -12.89 5.74
C ASP A 15 1.31 -13.53 4.54
N VAL A 16 1.62 -14.83 4.65
CA VAL A 16 2.20 -15.63 3.57
C VAL A 16 1.32 -16.84 3.31
N ALA A 17 0.91 -17.01 2.06
CA ALA A 17 0.21 -18.19 1.58
C ALA A 17 1.09 -18.95 0.59
N LEU A 18 1.10 -20.26 0.70
CA LEU A 18 1.92 -21.17 -0.12
C LEU A 18 1.01 -22.23 -0.75
N VAL A 19 1.22 -22.53 -2.02
CA VAL A 19 0.49 -23.59 -2.71
C VAL A 19 1.48 -24.46 -3.50
N ASP A 20 1.49 -25.75 -3.23
CA ASP A 20 2.19 -26.73 -4.05
C ASP A 20 1.31 -27.08 -5.27
N GLU A 21 1.78 -26.74 -6.46
CA GLU A 21 1.03 -26.98 -7.70
C GLU A 21 0.83 -28.47 -8.03
N ALA A 22 1.72 -29.33 -7.55
CA ALA A 22 1.66 -30.76 -7.85
C ALA A 22 0.62 -31.48 -6.98
N THR A 23 0.52 -31.10 -5.70
CA THR A 23 -0.31 -31.81 -4.72
C THR A 23 -1.55 -31.01 -4.29
N GLY A 24 -1.61 -29.72 -4.60
CA GLY A 24 -2.65 -28.80 -4.10
C GLY A 24 -2.51 -28.49 -2.60
N ARG A 25 -1.41 -28.88 -1.97
CA ARG A 25 -1.17 -28.60 -0.54
C ARG A 25 -1.05 -27.10 -0.31
N ILE A 26 -1.77 -26.59 0.68
CA ILE A 26 -1.76 -25.19 1.07
C ILE A 26 -1.02 -25.04 2.40
N GLY A 27 -0.16 -24.04 2.48
CA GLY A 27 0.50 -23.60 3.70
C GLY A 27 0.23 -22.13 3.97
N VAL A 28 0.22 -21.76 5.25
CA VAL A 28 0.07 -20.36 5.66
C VAL A 28 1.06 -20.03 6.78
N ALA A 29 1.54 -18.79 6.76
CA ALA A 29 2.32 -18.23 7.85
C ALA A 29 1.91 -16.77 8.05
N LYS A 30 2.00 -16.31 9.28
CA LYS A 30 1.73 -14.93 9.68
C LYS A 30 2.82 -14.45 10.60
N VAL A 31 3.40 -13.29 10.30
CA VAL A 31 4.42 -12.66 11.13
C VAL A 31 4.04 -11.21 11.40
N PRO A 32 4.45 -10.61 12.52
CA PRO A 32 4.25 -9.17 12.76
C PRO A 32 4.94 -8.34 11.69
N THR A 33 4.25 -7.33 11.16
CA THR A 33 4.85 -6.37 10.23
C THR A 33 5.82 -5.46 10.97
N ASN A 34 6.99 -5.22 10.38
CA ASN A 34 7.89 -4.18 10.84
C ASN A 34 7.72 -2.91 9.96
N PRO A 35 7.01 -1.87 10.44
CA PRO A 35 6.74 -0.67 9.63
C PRO A 35 8.00 0.12 9.25
N ARG A 36 9.09 -0.06 10.01
CA ARG A 36 10.37 0.63 9.77
C ARG A 36 11.28 -0.09 8.79
N ALA A 37 10.99 -1.36 8.49
CA ALA A 37 11.81 -2.21 7.62
C ALA A 37 10.93 -3.22 6.87
N LEU A 38 10.02 -2.74 6.02
CA LEU A 38 9.03 -3.57 5.31
C LEU A 38 9.68 -4.67 4.47
N ALA A 39 10.73 -4.34 3.72
CA ALA A 39 11.44 -5.33 2.89
C ALA A 39 12.04 -6.46 3.75
N GLN A 40 12.65 -6.12 4.88
CA GLN A 40 13.19 -7.11 5.82
C GLN A 40 12.06 -7.95 6.44
N GLY A 41 10.90 -7.35 6.72
CA GLY A 41 9.72 -8.05 7.21
C GLY A 41 9.24 -9.12 6.22
N VAL A 42 9.18 -8.80 4.93
CA VAL A 42 8.83 -9.75 3.85
C VAL A 42 9.82 -10.91 3.81
N LEU A 43 11.12 -10.61 3.77
CA LEU A 43 12.15 -11.66 3.71
C LEU A 43 12.09 -12.58 4.94
N SER A 44 11.84 -12.03 6.12
CA SER A 44 11.67 -12.81 7.34
C SER A 44 10.41 -13.67 7.30
N ALA A 45 9.30 -13.14 6.79
CA ALA A 45 8.05 -13.88 6.63
C ALA A 45 8.21 -15.04 5.66
N LEU A 46 8.88 -14.82 4.53
CA LEU A 46 9.21 -15.85 3.56
C LEU A 46 10.11 -16.94 4.18
N ALA A 47 11.17 -16.55 4.88
CA ALA A 47 12.07 -17.50 5.53
C ALA A 47 11.33 -18.38 6.55
N VAL A 48 10.46 -17.80 7.38
CA VAL A 48 9.62 -18.53 8.33
C VAL A 48 8.68 -19.50 7.62
N ALA A 49 7.98 -19.03 6.58
CA ALA A 49 7.03 -19.85 5.84
C ALA A 49 7.75 -20.99 5.11
N MET A 50 8.77 -20.70 4.34
CA MET A 50 9.54 -21.70 3.59
C MET A 50 10.19 -22.72 4.51
N GLY A 51 10.79 -22.28 5.65
CA GLY A 51 11.40 -23.18 6.62
C GLY A 51 10.38 -24.12 7.26
N ARG A 52 9.17 -23.63 7.59
CA ARG A 52 8.09 -24.47 8.16
C ARG A 52 7.64 -25.60 7.23
N TYR A 53 7.64 -25.37 5.92
CA TYR A 53 7.16 -26.31 4.93
C TYR A 53 8.28 -27.05 4.17
N GLY A 54 9.56 -26.77 4.52
CA GLY A 54 10.72 -27.41 3.91
C GLY A 54 10.92 -27.03 2.44
N ILE A 55 10.59 -25.77 2.06
CA ILE A 55 10.64 -25.29 0.68
C ILE A 55 12.01 -24.64 0.43
N ALA A 56 12.73 -25.10 -0.58
CA ALA A 56 13.95 -24.44 -1.05
C ALA A 56 13.59 -23.31 -2.03
N ALA A 57 14.42 -22.28 -2.11
CA ALA A 57 14.20 -21.16 -3.04
C ALA A 57 14.12 -21.62 -4.52
N ALA A 58 14.84 -22.67 -4.88
CA ALA A 58 14.80 -23.27 -6.21
C ALA A 58 13.45 -23.94 -6.54
N ASP A 59 12.64 -24.28 -5.54
CA ASP A 59 11.32 -24.87 -5.72
C ASP A 59 10.21 -23.82 -5.91
N VAL A 60 10.53 -22.53 -5.79
CA VAL A 60 9.55 -21.44 -5.93
C VAL A 60 9.44 -21.05 -7.40
N GLY A 61 8.30 -21.36 -8.02
CA GLY A 61 8.01 -21.03 -9.41
C GLY A 61 7.38 -19.64 -9.58
N LEU A 62 6.64 -19.15 -8.57
CA LEU A 62 6.01 -17.84 -8.61
C LEU A 62 5.99 -17.23 -7.21
N LEU A 63 6.39 -15.97 -7.13
CA LEU A 63 6.22 -15.13 -5.95
C LEU A 63 5.35 -13.93 -6.32
N SER A 64 4.19 -13.80 -5.68
CA SER A 64 3.30 -12.65 -5.79
C SER A 64 3.36 -11.83 -4.51
N HIS A 65 3.42 -10.51 -4.66
CA HIS A 65 3.50 -9.58 -3.55
C HIS A 65 2.37 -8.55 -3.62
N ALA A 66 1.61 -8.42 -2.56
CA ALA A 66 0.59 -7.40 -2.36
C ALA A 66 0.92 -6.54 -1.14
N THR A 67 0.44 -5.31 -1.13
CA THR A 67 0.59 -4.42 0.03
C THR A 67 -0.54 -3.42 0.11
N THR A 68 -1.06 -3.21 1.31
CA THR A 68 -2.02 -2.16 1.64
C THR A 68 -1.36 -0.94 2.29
N VAL A 69 -0.03 -0.90 2.36
CA VAL A 69 0.73 0.18 3.04
C VAL A 69 0.38 1.55 2.46
N VAL A 70 0.29 1.68 1.14
CA VAL A 70 -0.06 2.96 0.50
C VAL A 70 -1.48 3.39 0.85
N THR A 71 -2.43 2.47 0.81
CA THR A 71 -3.82 2.73 1.19
C THR A 71 -3.91 3.17 2.65
N ASN A 72 -3.24 2.47 3.55
CA ASN A 72 -3.20 2.81 4.97
C ASN A 72 -2.54 4.17 5.21
N THR A 73 -1.43 4.47 4.51
CA THR A 73 -0.76 5.77 4.57
C THR A 73 -1.69 6.93 4.20
N ILE A 74 -2.51 6.73 3.16
CA ILE A 74 -3.49 7.74 2.72
C ILE A 74 -4.62 7.89 3.74
N LEU A 75 -5.19 6.77 4.20
CA LEU A 75 -6.32 6.76 5.15
C LEU A 75 -5.93 7.33 6.52
N GLU A 76 -4.71 7.07 6.97
CA GLU A 76 -4.18 7.54 8.25
C GLU A 76 -3.54 8.92 8.16
N GLU A 77 -3.44 9.49 6.96
CA GLU A 77 -2.77 10.79 6.70
C GLU A 77 -1.31 10.84 7.20
N LYS A 78 -0.64 9.67 7.31
CA LYS A 78 0.72 9.50 7.83
C LYS A 78 1.79 9.39 6.74
N GLY A 79 1.56 10.05 5.60
CA GLY A 79 2.50 10.06 4.48
C GLY A 79 3.70 10.97 4.70
N ALA A 80 4.66 10.87 3.78
CA ALA A 80 5.75 11.82 3.70
C ALA A 80 5.22 13.24 3.44
N ARG A 81 5.95 14.25 3.91
CA ARG A 81 5.64 15.64 3.56
C ARG A 81 5.87 15.85 2.06
N ALA A 82 4.77 16.03 1.33
CA ALA A 82 4.77 16.19 -0.12
C ALA A 82 4.42 17.61 -0.55
N ALA A 83 4.82 17.98 -1.76
CA ALA A 83 4.42 19.18 -2.45
C ALA A 83 3.79 18.82 -3.80
N LEU A 84 2.86 19.63 -4.27
CA LEU A 84 2.28 19.53 -5.61
C LEU A 84 2.89 20.60 -6.50
N VAL A 85 3.37 20.22 -7.67
CA VAL A 85 3.72 21.13 -8.75
C VAL A 85 2.73 20.89 -9.89
N THR A 86 2.09 21.93 -10.36
CA THR A 86 1.02 21.83 -11.36
C THR A 86 1.08 23.00 -12.35
N THR A 87 0.36 22.87 -13.45
CA THR A 87 0.19 23.93 -14.42
C THR A 87 -0.45 25.17 -13.79
N ARG A 88 -0.01 26.34 -14.18
CA ARG A 88 -0.60 27.62 -13.73
C ARG A 88 -2.10 27.67 -13.93
N GLY A 89 -2.84 28.08 -12.89
CA GLY A 89 -4.31 28.09 -12.85
C GLY A 89 -4.94 26.82 -12.28
N PHE A 90 -4.16 25.75 -12.00
CA PHE A 90 -4.68 24.47 -11.47
C PHE A 90 -4.34 24.20 -10.00
N ARG A 91 -3.82 25.19 -9.29
CA ARG A 91 -3.38 25.07 -7.89
C ARG A 91 -4.48 24.57 -6.95
N ASP A 92 -5.71 24.94 -7.17
CA ASP A 92 -6.81 24.69 -6.24
C ASP A 92 -7.68 23.47 -6.65
N VAL A 93 -7.22 22.68 -7.64
CA VAL A 93 -7.94 21.49 -8.13
C VAL A 93 -8.23 20.47 -7.02
N LEU A 94 -7.34 20.34 -6.02
CA LEU A 94 -7.54 19.43 -4.88
C LEU A 94 -8.70 19.87 -3.97
N GLU A 95 -8.96 21.17 -3.86
CA GLU A 95 -10.08 21.72 -3.08
C GLU A 95 -11.38 21.70 -3.88
N LEU A 96 -11.31 22.01 -5.17
CA LEU A 96 -12.46 22.03 -6.06
C LEU A 96 -13.09 20.64 -6.24
N ARG A 97 -12.27 19.57 -6.26
CA ARG A 97 -12.70 18.16 -6.30
C ARG A 97 -13.85 17.88 -7.28
N ARG A 98 -13.84 18.52 -8.45
CA ARG A 98 -14.93 18.47 -9.46
C ARG A 98 -16.30 18.83 -8.86
N SER A 99 -16.35 19.75 -7.90
CA SER A 99 -17.54 20.16 -7.15
C SER A 99 -18.20 19.02 -6.34
N ALA A 100 -17.51 17.91 -6.09
CA ALA A 100 -18.03 16.83 -5.27
C ALA A 100 -18.21 17.28 -3.81
N ARG A 101 -19.44 17.23 -3.33
CA ARG A 101 -19.83 17.55 -1.95
C ARG A 101 -20.57 16.36 -1.35
N GLY A 102 -20.31 16.05 -0.09
CA GLY A 102 -20.98 14.95 0.61
C GLY A 102 -22.49 15.22 0.81
N ASN A 103 -22.85 16.48 1.07
CA ASN A 103 -24.23 16.94 1.12
C ASN A 103 -24.33 18.35 0.51
N LEU A 104 -25.02 18.46 -0.62
CA LEU A 104 -25.18 19.71 -1.37
C LEU A 104 -25.94 20.79 -0.62
N TYR A 105 -26.82 20.41 0.30
CA TYR A 105 -27.72 21.31 1.01
C TYR A 105 -27.26 21.64 2.43
N ASN A 106 -26.17 21.06 2.90
CA ASN A 106 -25.61 21.38 4.21
C ASN A 106 -24.56 22.49 4.08
N LEU A 107 -24.95 23.70 4.42
CA LEU A 107 -24.08 24.89 4.39
C LEU A 107 -22.96 24.85 5.45
N PHE A 108 -23.10 24.02 6.48
CA PHE A 108 -22.16 23.90 7.60
C PHE A 108 -21.22 22.71 7.47
N GLN A 109 -21.27 21.99 6.35
CA GLN A 109 -20.37 20.87 6.13
C GLN A 109 -19.00 21.37 5.67
N ASP A 110 -17.99 21.12 6.48
CA ASP A 110 -16.61 21.38 6.11
C ASP A 110 -16.15 20.48 4.96
N ALA A 111 -15.30 21.02 4.10
CA ALA A 111 -14.63 20.24 3.09
C ALA A 111 -13.62 19.28 3.76
N PRO A 112 -13.50 18.03 3.29
CA PRO A 112 -12.46 17.14 3.78
C PRO A 112 -11.08 17.76 3.62
N ALA A 113 -10.18 17.47 4.57
CA ALA A 113 -8.79 17.88 4.50
C ALA A 113 -8.15 17.42 3.18
N THR A 114 -7.33 18.28 2.59
CA THR A 114 -6.60 17.94 1.38
C THR A 114 -5.25 17.32 1.73
N LEU A 115 -4.84 16.27 0.99
CA LEU A 115 -3.56 15.58 1.20
C LEU A 115 -2.35 16.53 1.16
N ILE A 116 -2.42 17.57 0.33
CA ILE A 116 -1.35 18.57 0.20
C ILE A 116 -1.93 19.94 0.54
N PRO A 117 -1.49 20.58 1.63
CA PRO A 117 -1.99 21.90 2.00
C PRO A 117 -1.62 22.96 0.96
N ARG A 118 -2.44 23.99 0.82
CA ARG A 118 -2.30 25.03 -0.23
C ARG A 118 -0.91 25.68 -0.28
N ARG A 119 -0.25 25.86 0.87
CA ARG A 119 1.11 26.44 0.96
C ARG A 119 2.21 25.57 0.32
N LEU A 120 1.95 24.29 0.07
CA LEU A 120 2.84 23.34 -0.59
C LEU A 120 2.42 23.01 -2.02
N ARG A 121 1.57 23.85 -2.63
CA ARG A 121 1.18 23.74 -4.04
C ARG A 121 1.79 24.87 -4.84
N PHE A 122 2.58 24.52 -5.81
CA PHE A 122 3.32 25.43 -6.66
C PHE A 122 2.82 25.34 -8.09
N GLU A 123 2.91 26.45 -8.81
CA GLU A 123 2.46 26.52 -10.19
C GLU A 123 3.65 26.83 -11.10
N ILE A 124 3.69 26.18 -12.25
CA ILE A 124 4.66 26.43 -13.32
C ILE A 124 3.93 26.82 -14.59
N THR A 125 4.56 27.67 -15.38
CA THR A 125 4.10 28.01 -16.71
C THR A 125 4.79 27.07 -17.70
N GLU A 126 4.06 26.12 -18.25
CA GLU A 126 4.59 25.08 -19.13
C GLU A 126 3.99 25.09 -20.55
N ARG A 127 3.08 25.99 -20.84
CA ARG A 127 2.44 26.20 -22.14
C ARG A 127 2.43 27.66 -22.52
#